data_2c132d2551f7950e60cc40a026a973a5
#
_entry.id   2c132d2551f7950e60cc40a026a973a5
#
_cell.length_a   1.000
_cell.length_b   1.000
_cell.length_c   1.000
_cell.angle_alpha   90.00
_cell.angle_beta   90.00
_cell.angle_gamma   90.00
#
_symmetry.space_group_name_H-M   'P 1'
#
loop_
_entity.id
_entity.type
_entity.pdbx_description
1 polymer ?
#
loop_
_entity_poly.entity_id
_entity_poly.type
_entity_poly.pdbx_seq_one_letter_code
_entity_poly.pdbx_strand_id
1 'polypeptide(L)'
;GTTTRKTVQKNFWFVEQQGNVIQCQPLNPNYVPSGPKRTITLDELLSKFAPEPEFYLNSVFPKMMELQRSVENGDSHREKGDTFTAEYAYDHALTIDEENVRANFGIGLTYLERGDTARAQDIFERLVKLDGAFEPEHKHLFNEFGINLRKNHMLEQSLAYYRRALELTQNDENLYMNMARVQLEAKDLQSCIDNLLHALRLAP
;
A
#
# COMPACT_ATOMS: atom_id res chain seq x y z
N GLY A 1 22.91 -47.54 1.36
CA GLY A 1 21.94 -46.75 0.63
C GLY A 1 21.48 -45.61 1.48
N THR A 2 21.92 -44.37 1.16
CA THR A 2 21.47 -43.13 1.80
C THR A 2 20.09 -42.79 1.26
N THR A 3 19.07 -42.94 2.10
CA THR A 3 17.71 -42.54 1.76
C THR A 3 17.62 -41.00 1.84
N THR A 4 17.65 -40.33 0.70
CA THR A 4 17.39 -38.88 0.61
C THR A 4 15.92 -38.63 0.95
N ARG A 5 15.63 -38.16 2.16
CA ARG A 5 14.30 -37.67 2.52
C ARG A 5 14.03 -36.42 1.68
N LYS A 6 13.13 -36.49 0.71
CA LYS A 6 12.57 -35.31 0.04
C LYS A 6 11.73 -34.56 1.07
N THR A 7 12.22 -33.43 1.56
CA THR A 7 11.43 -32.51 2.36
C THR A 7 10.50 -31.77 1.42
N VAL A 8 9.21 -32.00 1.51
CA VAL A 8 8.21 -31.23 0.79
C VAL A 8 8.02 -29.94 1.57
N GLN A 9 8.47 -28.82 1.03
CA GLN A 9 8.20 -27.51 1.59
C GLN A 9 6.76 -27.13 1.22
N LYS A 10 5.89 -26.97 2.22
CA LYS A 10 4.52 -26.48 2.01
C LYS A 10 4.57 -24.95 1.89
N ASN A 11 4.05 -24.43 0.81
CA ASN A 11 3.79 -23.00 0.64
C ASN A 11 2.29 -22.75 0.85
N PHE A 12 1.95 -21.82 1.73
CA PHE A 12 0.58 -21.48 2.03
C PHE A 12 0.14 -20.25 1.24
N TRP A 13 -1.11 -20.31 0.79
CA TRP A 13 -1.74 -19.25 0.02
C TRP A 13 -3.11 -18.94 0.61
N PHE A 14 -3.41 -17.68 0.75
CA PHE A 14 -4.78 -17.24 1.01
C PHE A 14 -5.53 -17.19 -0.32
N VAL A 15 -6.73 -17.75 -0.33
CA VAL A 15 -7.59 -17.76 -1.53
C VAL A 15 -8.95 -17.21 -1.15
N GLU A 16 -9.42 -16.24 -1.91
CA GLU A 16 -10.73 -15.65 -1.75
C GLU A 16 -11.48 -15.59 -3.09
N GLN A 17 -12.79 -15.66 -3.03
CA GLN A 17 -13.65 -15.47 -4.18
C GLN A 17 -14.39 -14.15 -4.05
N GLN A 18 -14.24 -13.28 -5.05
CA GLN A 18 -14.95 -12.00 -5.17
C GLN A 18 -15.80 -12.05 -6.45
N GLY A 19 -17.11 -12.30 -6.29
CA GLY A 19 -18.00 -12.53 -7.42
C GLY A 19 -17.59 -13.76 -8.25
N ASN A 20 -17.23 -13.55 -9.50
CA ASN A 20 -16.77 -14.61 -10.41
C ASN A 20 -15.22 -14.72 -10.48
N VAL A 21 -14.51 -13.91 -9.72
CA VAL A 21 -13.04 -13.90 -9.72
C VAL A 21 -12.52 -14.62 -8.49
N ILE A 22 -11.57 -15.53 -8.69
CA ILE A 22 -10.84 -16.20 -7.62
C ILE A 22 -9.45 -15.56 -7.56
N GLN A 23 -9.11 -15.01 -6.41
CA GLN A 23 -7.80 -14.41 -6.16
C GLN A 23 -7.01 -15.26 -5.17
N CYS A 24 -5.71 -15.38 -5.38
CA CYS A 24 -4.81 -15.99 -4.42
C CYS A 24 -3.63 -15.05 -4.12
N GLN A 25 -3.18 -15.11 -2.88
CA GLN A 25 -2.09 -14.30 -2.36
C GLN A 25 -1.20 -15.17 -1.45
N PRO A 26 0.14 -15.11 -1.53
CA PRO A 26 0.98 -15.87 -0.64
C PRO A 26 0.81 -15.40 0.80
N LEU A 27 1.02 -16.30 1.77
CA LEU A 27 1.15 -15.91 3.17
C LEU A 27 2.60 -15.58 3.47
N ASN A 28 2.80 -14.48 4.21
CA ASN A 28 4.10 -14.12 4.75
C ASN A 28 4.49 -15.03 5.94
N PRO A 29 5.70 -14.88 6.51
CA PRO A 29 6.12 -15.68 7.67
C PRO A 29 5.24 -15.55 8.92
N ASN A 30 4.45 -14.48 9.02
CA ASN A 30 3.50 -14.23 10.10
C ASN A 30 2.08 -14.73 9.79
N TYR A 31 1.91 -15.49 8.71
CA TYR A 31 0.65 -16.11 8.29
C TYR A 31 -0.45 -15.12 7.89
N VAL A 32 -0.09 -13.94 7.39
CA VAL A 32 -1.05 -13.03 6.77
C VAL A 32 -0.82 -12.93 5.26
N PRO A 33 -1.90 -12.73 4.47
CA PRO A 33 -1.77 -12.50 3.03
C PRO A 33 -0.94 -11.24 2.77
N SER A 34 0.15 -11.37 2.00
CA SER A 34 1.07 -10.28 1.70
C SER A 34 1.66 -10.46 0.29
N GLY A 35 2.09 -9.36 -0.32
CA GLY A 35 2.58 -9.37 -1.70
C GLY A 35 1.47 -9.34 -2.76
N PRO A 36 1.79 -9.57 -4.04
CA PRO A 36 0.87 -9.38 -5.14
C PRO A 36 -0.26 -10.41 -5.16
N LYS A 37 -1.48 -9.94 -5.39
CA LYS A 37 -2.65 -10.78 -5.66
C LYS A 37 -2.57 -11.34 -7.09
N ARG A 38 -2.96 -12.60 -7.26
CA ARG A 38 -3.02 -13.28 -8.55
C ARG A 38 -4.40 -13.86 -8.78
N THR A 39 -4.99 -13.57 -9.93
CA THR A 39 -6.23 -14.23 -10.37
C THR A 39 -5.94 -15.64 -10.86
N ILE A 40 -6.72 -16.61 -10.42
CA ILE A 40 -6.65 -18.01 -10.84
C ILE A 40 -8.00 -18.51 -11.32
N THR A 41 -8.00 -19.59 -12.10
CA THR A 41 -9.21 -20.28 -12.53
C THR A 41 -9.67 -21.30 -11.48
N LEU A 42 -10.94 -21.73 -11.56
CA LEU A 42 -11.45 -22.80 -10.71
C LEU A 42 -10.70 -24.12 -10.93
N ASP A 43 -10.36 -24.44 -12.19
CA ASP A 43 -9.58 -25.66 -12.50
C ASP A 43 -8.17 -25.60 -11.89
N GLU A 44 -7.54 -24.43 -11.91
CA GLU A 44 -6.26 -24.22 -11.25
C GLU A 44 -6.37 -24.37 -9.74
N LEU A 45 -7.41 -23.80 -9.12
CA LEU A 45 -7.67 -23.95 -7.70
C LEU A 45 -7.81 -25.43 -7.32
N LEU A 46 -8.68 -26.17 -8.01
CA LEU A 46 -8.97 -27.58 -7.71
C LEU A 46 -7.77 -28.51 -7.97
N SER A 47 -6.91 -28.17 -8.93
CA SER A 47 -5.77 -29.02 -9.30
C SER A 47 -4.50 -28.75 -8.50
N LYS A 48 -4.28 -27.52 -8.00
CA LYS A 48 -3.01 -27.11 -7.39
C LYS A 48 -3.07 -26.84 -5.90
N PHE A 49 -4.26 -26.60 -5.35
CA PHE A 49 -4.42 -26.23 -3.95
C PHE A 49 -5.22 -27.27 -3.16
N ALA A 50 -4.79 -27.49 -1.92
CA ALA A 50 -5.54 -28.29 -0.97
C ALA A 50 -6.01 -27.38 0.19
N PRO A 51 -7.30 -27.41 0.57
CA PRO A 51 -7.80 -26.57 1.65
C PRO A 51 -7.26 -27.02 3.01
N GLU A 52 -6.88 -26.05 3.84
CA GLU A 52 -6.37 -26.24 5.21
C GLU A 52 -7.22 -25.40 6.21
N PRO A 53 -8.51 -25.75 6.43
CA PRO A 53 -9.42 -24.90 7.21
C PRO A 53 -9.01 -24.75 8.67
N GLU A 54 -8.44 -25.79 9.29
CA GLU A 54 -7.96 -25.70 10.67
C GLU A 54 -6.77 -24.76 10.80
N PHE A 55 -5.85 -24.80 9.85
CA PHE A 55 -4.73 -23.86 9.81
C PHE A 55 -5.21 -22.43 9.62
N TYR A 56 -6.18 -22.21 8.74
CA TYR A 56 -6.79 -20.90 8.55
C TYR A 56 -7.39 -20.37 9.86
N LEU A 57 -8.25 -21.14 10.51
CA LEU A 57 -8.96 -20.72 11.73
C LEU A 57 -8.03 -20.50 12.92
N ASN A 58 -6.99 -21.32 13.06
CA ASN A 58 -6.13 -21.30 14.25
C ASN A 58 -4.89 -20.41 14.10
N SER A 59 -4.46 -20.10 12.87
CA SER A 59 -3.21 -19.35 12.63
C SER A 59 -3.41 -18.11 11.76
N VAL A 60 -4.07 -18.26 10.61
CA VAL A 60 -4.18 -17.17 9.62
C VAL A 60 -5.19 -16.12 10.08
N PHE A 61 -6.42 -16.54 10.34
CA PHE A 61 -7.51 -15.61 10.72
C PHE A 61 -7.20 -14.77 11.97
N PRO A 62 -6.67 -15.34 13.08
CA PRO A 62 -6.30 -14.52 14.25
C PRO A 62 -5.24 -13.48 13.93
N LYS A 63 -4.25 -13.80 13.09
CA LYS A 63 -3.21 -12.84 12.68
C LYS A 63 -3.72 -11.76 11.74
N MET A 64 -4.61 -12.10 10.82
CA MET A 64 -5.31 -11.11 9.99
C MET A 64 -6.11 -10.13 10.85
N MET A 65 -6.83 -10.63 11.87
CA MET A 65 -7.58 -9.79 12.80
C MET A 65 -6.68 -8.92 13.67
N GLU A 66 -5.52 -9.42 14.09
CA GLU A 66 -4.52 -8.66 14.84
C GLU A 66 -3.97 -7.51 13.99
N LEU A 67 -3.58 -7.80 12.74
CA LEU A 67 -3.12 -6.79 11.78
C LEU A 67 -4.18 -5.71 11.56
N GLN A 68 -5.42 -6.13 11.24
CA GLN A 68 -6.53 -5.21 10.99
C GLN A 68 -6.77 -4.28 12.19
N ARG A 69 -6.83 -4.82 13.42
CA ARG A 69 -7.03 -4.03 14.65
C ARG A 69 -5.90 -3.04 14.86
N SER A 70 -4.66 -3.42 14.58
CA SER A 70 -3.51 -2.53 14.72
C SER A 70 -3.60 -1.35 13.76
N VAL A 71 -3.97 -1.58 12.50
CA VAL A 71 -4.18 -0.51 11.51
C VAL A 71 -5.34 0.41 11.92
N GLU A 72 -6.50 -0.16 12.26
CA GLU A 72 -7.68 0.61 12.70
C GLU A 72 -7.39 1.45 13.94
N ASN A 73 -6.60 0.92 14.87
CA ASN A 73 -6.17 1.64 16.07
C ASN A 73 -5.25 2.81 15.70
N GLY A 74 -4.31 2.59 14.80
CA GLY A 74 -3.45 3.65 14.23
C GLY A 74 -4.26 4.76 13.60
N ASP A 75 -5.21 4.43 12.72
CA ASP A 75 -6.10 5.38 12.05
C ASP A 75 -6.89 6.22 13.08
N SER A 76 -7.51 5.54 14.07
CA SER A 76 -8.30 6.22 15.11
C SER A 76 -7.47 7.18 15.98
N HIS A 77 -6.23 6.83 16.33
CA HIS A 77 -5.35 7.72 17.09
C HIS A 77 -4.82 8.87 16.23
N ARG A 78 -4.49 8.63 14.95
CA ARG A 78 -4.07 9.68 14.02
C ARG A 78 -5.18 10.72 13.82
N GLU A 79 -6.43 10.30 13.60
CA GLU A 79 -7.59 11.19 13.48
C GLU A 79 -7.81 12.08 14.71
N LYS A 80 -7.44 11.59 15.90
CA LYS A 80 -7.50 12.35 17.17
C LYS A 80 -6.28 13.25 17.41
N GLY A 81 -5.29 13.21 16.50
CA GLY A 81 -4.03 13.92 16.65
C GLY A 81 -3.05 13.30 17.65
N ASP A 82 -3.35 12.09 18.16
CA ASP A 82 -2.45 11.32 19.03
C ASP A 82 -1.43 10.55 18.16
N THR A 83 -0.51 11.29 17.59
CA THR A 83 0.43 10.78 16.58
C THR A 83 1.45 9.78 17.14
N PHE A 84 1.77 9.82 18.44
CA PHE A 84 2.70 8.86 19.04
C PHE A 84 2.06 7.48 19.25
N THR A 85 0.80 7.45 19.71
CA THR A 85 0.06 6.18 19.82
C THR A 85 -0.28 5.62 18.45
N ALA A 86 -0.58 6.49 17.46
CA ALA A 86 -0.79 6.08 16.09
C ALA A 86 0.48 5.42 15.49
N GLU A 87 1.65 6.04 15.66
CA GLU A 87 2.94 5.46 15.26
C GLU A 87 3.15 4.07 15.83
N TYR A 88 2.98 3.92 17.16
CA TYR A 88 3.13 2.61 17.82
C TYR A 88 2.20 1.54 17.24
N ALA A 89 0.95 1.89 16.95
CA ALA A 89 -0.03 0.97 16.39
C ALA A 89 0.31 0.56 14.94
N TYR A 90 0.74 1.51 14.11
CA TYR A 90 1.20 1.21 12.74
C TYR A 90 2.51 0.42 12.72
N ASP A 91 3.47 0.74 13.61
CA ASP A 91 4.70 -0.04 13.74
C ASP A 91 4.39 -1.49 14.10
N HIS A 92 3.45 -1.73 15.03
CA HIS A 92 3.00 -3.07 15.35
C HIS A 92 2.38 -3.77 14.13
N ALA A 93 1.54 -3.09 13.34
CA ALA A 93 1.00 -3.62 12.10
C ALA A 93 2.11 -4.01 11.10
N LEU A 94 3.13 -3.17 10.97
CA LEU A 94 4.28 -3.41 10.07
C LEU A 94 5.20 -4.54 10.55
N THR A 95 5.21 -4.88 11.85
CA THR A 95 5.89 -6.12 12.32
C THR A 95 5.17 -7.38 11.86
N ILE A 96 3.86 -7.32 11.64
CA ILE A 96 3.05 -8.44 11.13
C ILE A 96 3.15 -8.53 9.61
N ASP A 97 3.04 -7.39 8.93
CA ASP A 97 3.13 -7.27 7.47
C ASP A 97 3.81 -5.97 7.06
N GLU A 98 5.10 -6.02 6.73
CA GLU A 98 5.90 -4.86 6.34
C GLU A 98 5.42 -4.22 5.02
N GLU A 99 4.72 -4.99 4.17
CA GLU A 99 4.14 -4.52 2.91
C GLU A 99 2.70 -4.03 3.06
N ASN A 100 2.14 -3.99 4.29
CA ASN A 100 0.78 -3.51 4.49
C ASN A 100 0.64 -2.05 4.04
N VAL A 101 -0.13 -1.84 2.98
CA VAL A 101 -0.28 -0.53 2.32
C VAL A 101 -0.87 0.50 3.27
N ARG A 102 -1.96 0.17 3.97
CA ARG A 102 -2.61 1.11 4.90
C ARG A 102 -1.71 1.52 6.05
N ALA A 103 -0.98 0.56 6.64
CA ALA A 103 -0.03 0.86 7.74
C ALA A 103 1.12 1.74 7.25
N ASN A 104 1.68 1.48 6.06
CA ASN A 104 2.74 2.32 5.48
C ASN A 104 2.24 3.74 5.21
N PHE A 105 1.05 3.92 4.63
CA PHE A 105 0.48 5.26 4.47
C PHE A 105 0.21 5.93 5.82
N GLY A 106 -0.41 5.22 6.76
CA GLY A 106 -0.76 5.75 8.07
C GLY A 106 0.45 6.26 8.83
N ILE A 107 1.53 5.48 8.91
CA ILE A 107 2.76 5.90 9.59
C ILE A 107 3.48 7.03 8.86
N GLY A 108 3.51 6.99 7.52
CA GLY A 108 4.07 8.07 6.71
C GLY A 108 3.35 9.40 6.90
N LEU A 109 2.02 9.38 6.89
CA LEU A 109 1.18 10.55 7.20
C LEU A 109 1.41 11.05 8.62
N THR A 110 1.51 10.15 9.59
CA THR A 110 1.81 10.47 10.99
C THR A 110 3.14 11.22 11.13
N TYR A 111 4.19 10.81 10.41
CA TYR A 111 5.47 11.52 10.39
C TYR A 111 5.36 12.90 9.74
N LEU A 112 4.66 13.00 8.61
CA LEU A 112 4.45 14.29 7.92
C LEU A 112 3.62 15.26 8.78
N GLU A 113 2.61 14.81 9.50
CA GLU A 113 1.81 15.62 10.42
C GLU A 113 2.64 16.19 11.57
N ARG A 114 3.69 15.48 12.01
CA ARG A 114 4.66 15.96 13.01
C ARG A 114 5.80 16.80 12.41
N GLY A 115 5.89 16.90 11.09
CA GLY A 115 7.02 17.53 10.42
C GLY A 115 8.32 16.71 10.47
N ASP A 116 8.23 15.41 10.77
CA ASP A 116 9.37 14.48 10.77
C ASP A 116 9.66 14.00 9.35
N THR A 117 10.24 14.90 8.57
CA THR A 117 10.50 14.66 7.14
C THR A 117 11.55 13.58 6.91
N ALA A 118 12.45 13.34 7.86
CA ALA A 118 13.48 12.30 7.73
C ALA A 118 12.85 10.90 7.73
N ARG A 119 12.01 10.59 8.73
CA ARG A 119 11.31 9.31 8.76
C ARG A 119 10.24 9.20 7.66
N ALA A 120 9.59 10.30 7.31
CA ALA A 120 8.68 10.32 6.17
C ALA A 120 9.37 9.97 4.85
N GLN A 121 10.64 10.36 4.66
CA GLN A 121 11.45 9.98 3.50
C GLN A 121 11.64 8.46 3.40
N ASP A 122 11.93 7.79 4.52
CA ASP A 122 12.11 6.33 4.52
C ASP A 122 10.81 5.60 4.11
N ILE A 123 9.66 6.11 4.59
CA ILE A 123 8.35 5.57 4.20
C ILE A 123 8.05 5.86 2.73
N PHE A 124 8.37 7.06 2.24
CA PHE A 124 8.24 7.39 0.82
C PHE A 124 9.01 6.39 -0.06
N GLU A 125 10.27 6.09 0.28
CA GLU A 125 11.11 5.16 -0.49
C GLU A 125 10.57 3.73 -0.49
N ARG A 126 9.85 3.35 0.55
CA ARG A 126 9.14 2.07 0.63
C ARG A 126 7.89 2.08 -0.24
N LEU A 127 7.02 3.09 -0.08
CA LEU A 127 5.76 3.20 -0.79
C LEU A 127 5.92 3.23 -2.31
N VAL A 128 6.92 3.94 -2.84
CA VAL A 128 7.16 3.99 -4.30
C VAL A 128 7.54 2.65 -4.91
N LYS A 129 7.98 1.68 -4.10
CA LYS A 129 8.32 0.32 -4.52
C LYS A 129 7.16 -0.66 -4.39
N LEU A 130 6.09 -0.27 -3.67
CA LEU A 130 4.90 -1.09 -3.46
C LEU A 130 3.86 -0.79 -4.54
N ASP A 131 3.73 -1.63 -5.56
CA ASP A 131 2.73 -1.44 -6.62
C ASP A 131 1.31 -1.39 -6.05
N GLY A 132 1.00 -2.20 -5.04
CA GLY A 132 -0.27 -2.20 -4.33
C GLY A 132 -0.65 -0.84 -3.70
N ALA A 133 0.33 0.01 -3.38
CA ALA A 133 0.08 1.35 -2.86
C ALA A 133 -0.67 2.26 -3.85
N PHE A 134 -0.61 1.95 -5.14
CA PHE A 134 -1.21 2.74 -6.23
C PHE A 134 -2.47 2.09 -6.80
N GLU A 135 -2.96 1.00 -6.22
CA GLU A 135 -4.22 0.39 -6.61
C GLU A 135 -5.42 1.34 -6.34
N PRO A 136 -6.51 1.24 -7.15
CA PRO A 136 -7.66 2.15 -7.04
C PRO A 136 -8.28 2.22 -5.64
N GLU A 137 -8.24 1.11 -4.89
CA GLU A 137 -8.75 1.03 -3.51
C GLU A 137 -8.00 1.93 -2.52
N HIS A 138 -6.72 2.26 -2.81
CA HIS A 138 -5.87 3.12 -1.99
C HIS A 138 -5.76 4.55 -2.51
N LYS A 139 -6.52 4.92 -3.55
CA LYS A 139 -6.42 6.23 -4.23
C LYS A 139 -6.52 7.42 -3.27
N HIS A 140 -7.37 7.35 -2.26
CA HIS A 140 -7.51 8.42 -1.26
C HIS A 140 -6.25 8.57 -0.38
N LEU A 141 -5.65 7.45 0.05
CA LEU A 141 -4.45 7.45 0.88
C LEU A 141 -3.25 8.01 0.10
N PHE A 142 -3.06 7.56 -1.15
CA PHE A 142 -1.94 8.05 -1.93
C PHE A 142 -2.08 9.54 -2.28
N ASN A 143 -3.29 10.03 -2.54
CA ASN A 143 -3.52 11.46 -2.75
C ASN A 143 -3.22 12.28 -1.49
N GLU A 144 -3.71 11.83 -0.33
CA GLU A 144 -3.43 12.46 0.97
C GLU A 144 -1.93 12.52 1.24
N PHE A 145 -1.21 11.41 1.01
CA PHE A 145 0.24 11.34 1.22
C PHE A 145 1.01 12.30 0.31
N GLY A 146 0.70 12.31 -1.00
CA GLY A 146 1.32 13.23 -1.95
C GLY A 146 1.08 14.71 -1.62
N ILE A 147 -0.13 15.06 -1.17
CA ILE A 147 -0.46 16.40 -0.70
C ILE A 147 0.34 16.78 0.56
N ASN A 148 0.49 15.85 1.51
CA ASN A 148 1.24 16.10 2.74
C ASN A 148 2.75 16.19 2.48
N LEU A 149 3.32 15.41 1.55
CA LEU A 149 4.70 15.61 1.08
C LEU A 149 4.90 17.05 0.59
N ARG A 150 4.01 17.56 -0.28
CA ARG A 150 4.07 18.94 -0.77
C ARG A 150 3.99 19.95 0.38
N LYS A 151 3.02 19.81 1.30
CA LYS A 151 2.85 20.71 2.45
C LYS A 151 4.08 20.76 3.37
N ASN A 152 4.84 19.68 3.44
CA ASN A 152 6.10 19.61 4.18
C ASN A 152 7.31 20.03 3.32
N HIS A 153 7.09 20.67 2.18
CA HIS A 153 8.13 21.11 1.25
C HIS A 153 9.02 20.01 0.67
N MET A 154 8.58 18.75 0.74
CA MET A 154 9.22 17.59 0.10
C MET A 154 8.77 17.53 -1.38
N LEU A 155 9.08 18.58 -2.14
CA LEU A 155 8.51 18.80 -3.48
C LEU A 155 9.01 17.74 -4.49
N GLU A 156 10.29 17.38 -4.43
CA GLU A 156 10.87 16.38 -5.32
C GLU A 156 10.25 15.00 -5.08
N GLN A 157 10.06 14.62 -3.81
CA GLN A 157 9.41 13.38 -3.42
C GLN A 157 7.95 13.36 -3.85
N SER A 158 7.23 14.46 -3.66
CA SER A 158 5.84 14.58 -4.09
C SER A 158 5.71 14.40 -5.61
N LEU A 159 6.60 15.03 -6.41
CA LEU A 159 6.62 14.85 -7.87
C LEU A 159 6.98 13.41 -8.27
N ALA A 160 8.01 12.82 -7.65
CA ALA A 160 8.40 11.44 -7.94
C ALA A 160 7.27 10.46 -7.62
N TYR A 161 6.56 10.70 -6.52
CA TYR A 161 5.42 9.91 -6.09
C TYR A 161 4.26 9.97 -7.11
N TYR A 162 3.88 11.17 -7.56
CA TYR A 162 2.82 11.32 -8.56
C TYR A 162 3.23 10.77 -9.94
N ARG A 163 4.52 10.87 -10.33
CA ARG A 163 5.00 10.24 -11.57
C ARG A 163 4.85 8.73 -11.50
N ARG A 164 5.21 8.12 -10.36
CA ARG A 164 5.02 6.68 -10.17
C ARG A 164 3.54 6.29 -10.25
N ALA A 165 2.66 7.08 -9.68
CA ALA A 165 1.22 6.87 -9.81
C ALA A 165 0.75 6.93 -11.27
N LEU A 166 1.26 7.85 -12.08
CA LEU A 166 0.92 7.95 -13.50
C LEU A 166 1.41 6.77 -14.35
N GLU A 167 2.51 6.10 -13.96
CA GLU A 167 2.96 4.88 -14.63
C GLU A 167 1.95 3.73 -14.46
N LEU A 168 1.25 3.70 -13.33
CA LEU A 168 0.32 2.63 -12.96
C LEU A 168 -1.15 2.97 -13.25
N THR A 169 -1.52 4.26 -13.21
CA THR A 169 -2.88 4.74 -13.47
C THR A 169 -2.86 5.76 -14.60
N GLN A 170 -3.16 5.32 -15.82
CA GLN A 170 -3.26 6.23 -16.97
C GLN A 170 -4.53 7.08 -16.90
N ASN A 171 -4.42 8.35 -17.32
CA ASN A 171 -5.55 9.28 -17.52
C ASN A 171 -6.29 9.72 -16.24
N ASP A 172 -5.56 10.00 -15.15
CA ASP A 172 -6.13 10.61 -13.95
C ASP A 172 -5.83 12.13 -13.95
N GLU A 173 -6.84 12.96 -14.24
CA GLU A 173 -6.74 14.41 -14.27
C GLU A 173 -6.29 15.00 -12.92
N ASN A 174 -6.65 14.35 -11.81
CA ASN A 174 -6.29 14.80 -10.46
C ASN A 174 -4.78 14.69 -10.20
N LEU A 175 -4.13 13.66 -10.76
CA LEU A 175 -2.67 13.51 -10.64
C LEU A 175 -1.95 14.66 -11.34
N TYR A 176 -2.35 15.00 -12.56
CA TYR A 176 -1.77 16.15 -13.29
C TYR A 176 -2.04 17.46 -12.56
N MET A 177 -3.23 17.67 -12.00
CA MET A 177 -3.55 18.83 -11.17
C MET A 177 -2.67 18.91 -9.93
N ASN A 178 -2.45 17.79 -9.24
CA ASN A 178 -1.60 17.75 -8.06
C ASN A 178 -0.13 18.00 -8.41
N MET A 179 0.37 17.42 -9.51
CA MET A 179 1.72 17.71 -10.02
C MET A 179 1.90 19.20 -10.36
N ALA A 180 0.93 19.80 -11.03
CA ALA A 180 0.97 21.23 -11.36
C ALA A 180 1.07 22.11 -10.10
N ARG A 181 0.35 21.76 -9.03
CA ARG A 181 0.46 22.48 -7.75
C ARG A 181 1.87 22.39 -7.14
N VAL A 182 2.48 21.19 -7.18
CA VAL A 182 3.85 21.00 -6.70
C VAL A 182 4.84 21.83 -7.53
N GLN A 183 4.70 21.80 -8.87
CA GLN A 183 5.57 22.54 -9.79
C GLN A 183 5.43 24.05 -9.64
N LEU A 184 4.22 24.55 -9.37
CA LEU A 184 4.00 25.95 -9.06
C LEU A 184 4.80 26.38 -7.82
N GLU A 185 4.78 25.59 -6.76
CA GLU A 185 5.57 25.85 -5.54
C GLU A 185 7.08 25.73 -5.78
N ALA A 186 7.49 24.78 -6.64
CA ALA A 186 8.88 24.64 -7.09
C ALA A 186 9.33 25.74 -8.07
N LYS A 187 8.42 26.66 -8.48
CA LYS A 187 8.64 27.73 -9.48
C LYS A 187 8.96 27.20 -10.88
N ASP A 188 8.64 25.96 -11.17
CA ASP A 188 8.70 25.37 -12.52
C ASP A 188 7.38 25.68 -13.26
N LEU A 189 7.27 26.92 -13.74
CA LEU A 189 6.04 27.42 -14.36
C LEU A 189 5.72 26.71 -15.68
N GLN A 190 6.74 26.32 -16.45
CA GLN A 190 6.50 25.64 -17.73
C GLN A 190 5.86 24.27 -17.51
N SER A 191 6.45 23.42 -16.67
CA SER A 191 5.88 22.10 -16.36
C SER A 191 4.51 22.21 -15.68
N CYS A 192 4.30 23.24 -14.85
CA CYS A 192 3.00 23.53 -14.24
C CYS A 192 1.91 23.75 -15.31
N ILE A 193 2.18 24.64 -16.29
CA ILE A 193 1.25 24.93 -17.39
C ILE A 193 0.98 23.67 -18.21
N ASP A 194 2.01 22.90 -18.56
CA ASP A 194 1.88 21.70 -19.36
C ASP A 194 0.98 20.65 -18.68
N ASN A 195 1.16 20.46 -17.36
CA ASN A 195 0.31 19.55 -16.58
C ASN A 195 -1.13 20.05 -16.42
N LEU A 196 -1.34 21.37 -16.26
CA LEU A 196 -2.70 21.94 -16.24
C LEU A 196 -3.42 21.73 -17.57
N LEU A 197 -2.73 21.96 -18.68
CA LEU A 197 -3.28 21.72 -20.01
C LEU A 197 -3.58 20.23 -20.23
N HIS A 198 -2.76 19.35 -19.70
CA HIS A 198 -3.01 17.91 -19.77
C HIS A 198 -4.25 17.51 -18.94
N ALA A 199 -4.36 18.01 -17.72
CA ALA A 199 -5.54 17.79 -16.87
C ALA A 199 -6.83 18.28 -17.56
N LEU A 200 -6.82 19.47 -18.17
CA LEU A 200 -7.97 20.02 -18.91
C LEU A 200 -8.39 19.18 -20.13
N ARG A 201 -7.46 18.48 -20.77
CA ARG A 201 -7.79 17.57 -21.89
C ARG A 201 -8.44 16.27 -21.42
N LEU A 202 -8.16 15.85 -20.18
CA LEU A 202 -8.73 14.66 -19.57
C LEU A 202 -10.08 14.92 -18.89
N ALA A 203 -10.25 16.15 -18.36
CA ALA A 203 -11.53 16.58 -17.78
C ALA A 203 -12.50 16.98 -18.91
N PRO A 204 -13.69 16.35 -18.95
CA PRO A 204 -14.71 16.70 -19.94
C PRO A 204 -15.32 18.09 -19.73
#